data_9b614f08f477e1a3ee0c047edad06fd5
#
_entry.id   9b614f08f477e1a3ee0c047edad06fd5
#
_cell.length_a   1.000
_cell.length_b   1.000
_cell.length_c   1.000
_cell.angle_alpha   90.00
_cell.angle_beta   90.00
_cell.angle_gamma   90.00
#
_symmetry.space_group_name_H-M   'P 1'
#
loop_
_entity.id
_entity.type
_entity.pdbx_description
1 polymer ?
#
loop_
_entity_poly.entity_id
_entity_poly.type
_entity_poly.pdbx_seq_one_letter_code
_entity_poly.pdbx_strand_id
1 'polypeptide(L)'
;MSDNIIAADLLIETGEVIFGKGRWKRPLADLLGVPSRTLARWLDGTLKLDLRHGVIADLREIIAEEEDTARDKITSLRCLDQQIQKRIGRNEDGKR
;
A
#
# COMPACT_ATOMS: atom_id res chain seq x y z
N MET A 1 20.48 16.76 2.12
CA MET A 1 20.03 15.48 1.58
C MET A 1 19.56 15.68 0.16
N SER A 2 19.85 14.73 -0.70
CA SER A 2 19.43 14.85 -2.09
C SER A 2 18.00 14.33 -2.27
N ASP A 3 17.29 14.91 -3.25
CA ASP A 3 15.95 14.45 -3.58
C ASP A 3 15.92 12.97 -3.97
N ASN A 4 17.03 12.47 -4.50
CA ASN A 4 17.16 11.07 -4.88
C ASN A 4 16.99 10.13 -3.68
N ILE A 5 17.59 10.48 -2.54
CA ILE A 5 17.47 9.69 -1.32
C ILE A 5 16.04 9.75 -0.78
N ILE A 6 15.46 10.93 -0.77
CA ILE A 6 14.10 11.13 -0.29
C ILE A 6 13.09 10.34 -1.14
N ALA A 7 13.25 10.41 -2.46
CA ALA A 7 12.35 9.70 -3.36
C ALA A 7 12.47 8.19 -3.21
N ALA A 8 13.69 7.68 -3.06
CA ALA A 8 13.92 6.25 -2.85
C ALA A 8 13.27 5.78 -1.54
N ASP A 9 13.41 6.56 -0.47
CA ASP A 9 12.80 6.23 0.81
C ASP A 9 11.28 6.17 0.71
N LEU A 10 10.68 7.09 -0.06
CA LEU A 10 9.23 7.07 -0.26
C LEU A 10 8.77 5.83 -0.99
N LEU A 11 9.54 5.36 -1.97
CA LEU A 11 9.24 4.11 -2.67
C LEU A 11 9.28 2.93 -1.69
N ILE A 12 10.30 2.88 -0.85
CA ILE A 12 10.46 1.81 0.13
C ILE A 12 9.28 1.80 1.10
N GLU A 13 8.99 2.94 1.70
CA GLU A 13 7.91 3.05 2.68
C GLU A 13 6.56 2.67 2.07
N THR A 14 6.27 3.19 0.87
CA THR A 14 5.01 2.90 0.20
C THR A 14 4.89 1.41 -0.09
N GLY A 15 5.95 0.82 -0.63
CA GLY A 15 5.95 -0.61 -0.94
C GLY A 15 5.74 -1.46 0.30
N GLU A 16 6.44 -1.13 1.38
CA GLU A 16 6.33 -1.89 2.62
C GLU A 16 4.95 -1.78 3.26
N VAL A 17 4.34 -0.60 3.18
CA VAL A 17 3.01 -0.41 3.75
C VAL A 17 1.95 -1.20 2.95
N ILE A 18 2.05 -1.18 1.63
CA ILE A 18 1.05 -1.81 0.78
C ILE A 18 1.23 -3.34 0.72
N PHE A 19 2.45 -3.81 0.55
CA PHE A 19 2.73 -5.23 0.27
C PHE A 19 3.44 -5.98 1.39
N GLY A 20 3.94 -5.26 2.39
CA GLY A 20 4.69 -5.87 3.47
C GLY A 20 6.19 -5.89 3.20
N LYS A 21 6.96 -5.94 4.27
CA LYS A 21 8.42 -5.94 4.19
C LYS A 21 8.90 -7.21 3.50
N GLY A 22 9.86 -7.05 2.61
CA GLY A 22 10.50 -8.17 1.93
C GLY A 22 9.81 -8.66 0.68
N ARG A 23 8.59 -8.20 0.38
CA ARG A 23 7.82 -8.69 -0.77
C ARG A 23 7.24 -7.58 -1.63
N TRP A 24 7.71 -6.37 -1.46
CA TRP A 24 7.07 -5.23 -2.09
C TRP A 24 7.70 -4.79 -3.41
N LYS A 25 8.96 -5.16 -3.66
CA LYS A 25 9.70 -4.59 -4.80
C LYS A 25 9.06 -4.94 -6.14
N ARG A 26 8.81 -6.21 -6.39
CA ARG A 26 8.27 -6.65 -7.66
C ARG A 26 6.83 -6.18 -7.88
N PRO A 27 5.92 -6.37 -6.90
CA PRO A 27 4.57 -5.86 -7.06
C PRO A 27 4.51 -4.34 -7.26
N LEU A 28 5.36 -3.59 -6.55
CA LEU A 28 5.38 -2.14 -6.72
C LEU A 28 5.87 -1.75 -8.10
N ALA A 29 6.93 -2.41 -8.59
CA ALA A 29 7.42 -2.15 -9.95
C ALA A 29 6.33 -2.40 -10.98
N ASP A 30 5.57 -3.49 -10.81
CA ASP A 30 4.47 -3.82 -11.72
C ASP A 30 3.39 -2.72 -11.70
N LEU A 31 3.02 -2.24 -10.51
CA LEU A 31 2.03 -1.17 -10.40
C LEU A 31 2.51 0.13 -11.02
N LEU A 32 3.78 0.44 -10.88
CA LEU A 32 4.38 1.65 -11.46
C LEU A 32 4.62 1.52 -12.95
N GLY A 33 4.51 0.31 -13.49
CA GLY A 33 4.77 0.07 -14.90
C GLY A 33 6.23 0.16 -15.29
N VAL A 34 7.13 -0.11 -14.35
CA VAL A 34 8.57 -0.07 -14.60
C VAL A 34 9.20 -1.45 -14.40
N PRO A 35 10.31 -1.75 -15.10
CA PRO A 35 11.02 -3.00 -14.86
C PRO A 35 11.56 -3.06 -13.43
N SER A 36 11.59 -4.25 -12.85
CA SER A 36 12.16 -4.45 -11.52
C SER A 36 13.60 -3.96 -11.43
N ARG A 37 14.34 -4.10 -12.52
CA ARG A 37 15.72 -3.63 -12.60
C ARG A 37 15.80 -2.11 -12.44
N THR A 38 14.87 -1.39 -13.06
CA THR A 38 14.82 0.07 -12.94
C THR A 38 14.54 0.49 -11.51
N LEU A 39 13.57 -0.17 -10.87
CA LEU A 39 13.27 0.10 -9.46
C LEU A 39 14.50 -0.16 -8.59
N ALA A 40 15.17 -1.29 -8.79
CA ALA A 40 16.38 -1.63 -8.03
C ALA A 40 17.46 -0.56 -8.18
N ARG A 41 17.62 -0.01 -9.39
CA ARG A 41 18.62 1.02 -9.64
C ARG A 41 18.28 2.34 -8.96
N TRP A 42 17.00 2.67 -8.86
CA TRP A 42 16.58 3.83 -8.08
C TRP A 42 16.90 3.64 -6.60
N LEU A 43 16.67 2.44 -6.09
CA LEU A 43 16.88 2.15 -4.68
C LEU A 43 18.35 2.14 -4.28
N ASP A 44 19.22 1.68 -5.17
CA ASP A 44 20.66 1.63 -4.87
C ASP A 44 21.40 2.90 -5.27
N GLY A 45 20.71 3.86 -5.88
CA GLY A 45 21.31 5.13 -6.26
C GLY A 45 21.99 5.15 -7.62
N THR A 46 21.95 4.03 -8.34
CA THR A 46 22.57 3.94 -9.68
C THR A 46 21.87 4.86 -10.67
N LEU A 47 20.54 4.92 -10.60
CA LEU A 47 19.74 5.86 -11.36
C LEU A 47 19.17 6.91 -10.42
N LYS A 48 19.21 8.16 -10.85
CA LYS A 48 18.67 9.24 -10.05
C LYS A 48 17.15 9.28 -10.15
N LEU A 49 16.52 9.50 -9.02
CA LEU A 49 15.07 9.66 -8.94
C LEU A 49 14.80 10.89 -8.10
N ASP A 50 14.22 11.92 -8.69
CA ASP A 50 13.84 13.09 -7.93
C ASP A 50 12.32 13.14 -7.71
N LEU A 51 11.89 14.04 -6.86
CA LEU A 51 10.49 14.15 -6.49
C LEU A 51 9.59 14.64 -7.62
N ARG A 52 10.18 15.14 -8.70
CA ARG A 52 9.45 15.61 -9.88
C ARG A 52 9.30 14.54 -10.95
N HIS A 53 9.94 13.39 -10.75
CA HIS A 53 9.84 12.30 -11.72
C HIS A 53 8.38 11.85 -11.83
N GLY A 54 7.97 11.51 -13.06
CA GLY A 54 6.60 11.06 -13.30
C GLY A 54 6.18 9.88 -12.44
N VAL A 55 7.11 9.00 -12.09
CA VAL A 55 6.81 7.85 -11.25
C VAL A 55 6.34 8.26 -9.84
N ILE A 56 6.75 9.43 -9.37
CA ILE A 56 6.27 9.92 -8.07
C ILE A 56 4.79 10.30 -8.15
N ALA A 57 4.37 10.88 -9.28
CA ALA A 57 2.94 11.16 -9.49
C ALA A 57 2.15 9.86 -9.54
N ASP A 58 2.67 8.84 -10.22
CA ASP A 58 2.04 7.52 -10.26
C ASP A 58 1.97 6.90 -8.88
N LEU A 59 3.01 7.07 -8.08
CA LEU A 59 3.05 6.58 -6.70
C LEU A 59 1.93 7.21 -5.86
N ARG A 60 1.71 8.50 -6.04
CA ARG A 60 0.63 9.20 -5.33
C ARG A 60 -0.75 8.66 -5.71
N GLU A 61 -0.93 8.34 -6.99
CA GLU A 61 -2.19 7.75 -7.45
C GLU A 61 -2.41 6.38 -6.83
N ILE A 62 -1.35 5.57 -6.77
CA ILE A 62 -1.40 4.25 -6.13
C ILE A 62 -1.78 4.38 -4.66
N ILE A 63 -1.18 5.33 -3.96
CA ILE A 63 -1.49 5.57 -2.55
C ILE A 63 -2.96 5.95 -2.38
N ALA A 64 -3.47 6.84 -3.23
CA ALA A 64 -4.87 7.27 -3.16
C ALA A 64 -5.82 6.09 -3.41
N GLU A 65 -5.51 5.24 -4.39
CA GLU A 65 -6.32 4.05 -4.66
C GLU A 65 -6.31 3.08 -3.49
N GLU A 66 -5.14 2.89 -2.87
CA GLU A 66 -5.03 2.02 -1.72
C GLU A 66 -5.80 2.56 -0.51
N GLU A 67 -5.80 3.87 -0.33
CA GLU A 67 -6.60 4.49 0.72
C GLU A 67 -8.08 4.22 0.52
N ASP A 68 -8.57 4.38 -0.71
CA ASP A 68 -9.98 4.14 -1.02
C ASP A 68 -10.34 2.68 -0.80
N THR A 69 -9.50 1.76 -1.26
CA THR A 69 -9.70 0.33 -1.07
C THR A 69 -9.71 -0.03 0.41
N ALA A 70 -8.78 0.52 1.16
CA ALA A 70 -8.69 0.27 2.60
C ALA A 70 -9.91 0.81 3.34
N ARG A 71 -10.41 1.98 2.92
CA ARG A 71 -11.59 2.59 3.52
C ARG A 71 -12.83 1.72 3.28
N ASP A 72 -12.99 1.23 2.05
CA ASP A 72 -14.08 0.32 1.72
C ASP A 72 -13.97 -0.98 2.50
N LYS A 73 -12.75 -1.49 2.64
CA LYS A 73 -12.50 -2.71 3.37
C LYS A 73 -12.86 -2.55 4.86
N ILE A 74 -12.50 -1.40 5.44
CA ILE A 74 -12.84 -1.11 6.83
C ILE A 74 -14.36 -1.11 7.01
N THR A 75 -15.07 -0.46 6.10
CA THR A 75 -16.54 -0.40 6.15
C THR A 75 -17.13 -1.79 6.08
N SER A 76 -16.65 -2.62 5.16
CA SER A 76 -17.13 -4.00 5.00
C SER A 76 -16.84 -4.83 6.26
N LEU A 77 -15.67 -4.69 6.82
CA LEU A 77 -15.28 -5.41 8.04
C LEU A 77 -16.14 -5.02 9.23
N ARG A 78 -16.44 -3.73 9.35
CA ARG A 78 -17.31 -3.26 10.43
C ARG A 78 -18.72 -3.81 10.28
N CYS A 79 -19.23 -3.86 9.05
CA CYS A 79 -20.55 -4.44 8.80
C CYS A 79 -20.58 -5.92 9.17
N LEU A 80 -19.55 -6.66 8.82
CA LEU A 80 -19.46 -8.08 9.15
C LEU A 80 -19.39 -8.28 10.66
N ASP A 81 -18.59 -7.48 11.33
CA ASP A 81 -18.47 -7.55 12.79
C ASP A 81 -19.82 -7.31 13.47
N GLN A 82 -20.55 -6.31 13.01
CA GLN A 82 -21.89 -6.02 13.54
C GLN A 82 -22.86 -7.17 13.32
N GLN A 83 -22.79 -7.80 12.14
CA GLN A 83 -23.63 -8.96 11.86
C GLN A 83 -23.29 -10.13 12.77
N ILE A 84 -22.01 -10.35 13.02
CA ILE A 84 -21.55 -11.41 13.92
C ILE A 84 -22.03 -11.12 15.34
N GLN A 85 -21.90 -9.89 15.81
CA GLN A 85 -22.33 -9.52 17.14
C GLN A 85 -23.83 -9.72 17.34
N LYS A 86 -24.62 -9.37 16.34
CA LYS A 86 -26.06 -9.57 16.41
C LYS A 86 -26.42 -11.03 16.53
N ARG A 87 -25.72 -11.89 15.77
CA ARG A 87 -25.98 -13.34 15.80
C ARG A 87 -25.53 -13.96 17.11
N ILE A 88 -24.37 -13.53 17.62
CA ILE A 88 -23.89 -14.01 18.92
C ILE A 88 -24.83 -13.60 20.04
N GLY A 89 -25.25 -12.32 20.05
CA GLY A 89 -26.18 -11.84 21.04
C GLY A 89 -27.49 -12.61 21.01
N ARG A 90 -27.98 -12.91 19.80
CA ARG A 90 -29.21 -13.68 19.64
C ARG A 90 -29.04 -15.11 20.14
N ASN A 91 -27.89 -15.71 19.84
CA ASN A 91 -27.60 -17.08 20.29
C ASN A 91 -27.44 -17.13 21.81
N GLU A 92 -26.77 -16.17 22.37
CA GLU A 92 -26.59 -16.09 23.82
C GLU A 92 -27.93 -15.96 24.53
N ASP A 93 -28.80 -15.13 24.00
CA ASP A 93 -30.15 -14.96 24.57
C ASP A 93 -30.95 -16.26 24.50
N GLY A 94 -30.77 -16.98 23.38
CA GLY A 94 -31.47 -18.24 23.19
C GLY A 94 -30.99 -19.35 24.09
N LYS A 95 -29.71 -19.30 24.46
CA LYS A 95 -29.10 -20.33 25.30
C LYS A 95 -29.42 -20.13 26.78
N ARG A 96 -29.71 -18.93 27.12
CA ARG A 96 -29.98 -18.58 28.51
C ARG A 96 -31.47 -18.47 28.77
#